data_a5e8eca93f5432b0964f300b7ab48e16
#
_entry.id   a5e8eca93f5432b0964f300b7ab48e16
#
_cell.length_a   1.000
_cell.length_b   1.000
_cell.length_c   1.000
_cell.angle_alpha   90.00
_cell.angle_beta   90.00
_cell.angle_gamma   90.00
#
_symmetry.space_group_name_H-M   'P 1'
#
loop_
_entity.id
_entity.type
_entity.pdbx_description
1 polymer ?
#
loop_
_entity_poly.entity_id
_entity_poly.type
_entity_poly.pdbx_seq_one_letter_code
_entity_poly.pdbx_strand_id
1 'polypeptide(L)'
;MWKVVAADDEGYIREALQKLINWEKMDCSLESVVSDGQELLEKIRGEMPDIVITDIQMPGVDGLEVCKYIYETCPETQVIILTAYSDFEYAKRAIKYSVCEYVLKISIIDELPLAVEKAIGKLSRLKKEIEIQEHTKAEEPESLLDQIEQYLEENFRKKITLDDIADTLHVNRSYLSRYYKNKTGVNLFDEILMKRVEKAKEYLQNTEMKTYEISEAVGVEDAGYFSKMFKKITGVSP
;
A
#
# COMPACT_ATOMS: atom_id res chain seq x y z
N MET A 1 -5.34 19.30 5.98
CA MET A 1 -5.26 18.36 7.14
C MET A 1 -4.93 16.98 6.62
N TRP A 2 -3.88 16.34 7.14
CA TRP A 2 -3.42 15.03 6.73
C TRP A 2 -4.17 13.93 7.48
N LYS A 3 -4.63 12.90 6.77
CA LYS A 3 -5.36 11.78 7.37
C LYS A 3 -4.41 10.76 7.97
N VAL A 4 -4.61 10.43 9.24
CA VAL A 4 -3.81 9.45 9.98
C VAL A 4 -4.69 8.28 10.40
N VAL A 5 -4.23 7.06 10.19
CA VAL A 5 -4.81 5.83 10.73
C VAL A 5 -3.75 5.12 11.54
N ALA A 6 -4.11 4.57 12.69
CA ALA A 6 -3.17 3.87 13.55
C ALA A 6 -3.66 2.48 13.93
N ALA A 7 -2.73 1.56 14.21
CA ALA A 7 -3.03 0.22 14.73
C ALA A 7 -2.02 -0.19 15.80
N ASP A 8 -2.54 -0.73 16.89
CA ASP A 8 -1.76 -1.32 17.98
C ASP A 8 -2.66 -2.29 18.75
N ASP A 9 -2.20 -3.48 19.12
CA ASP A 9 -2.98 -4.45 19.86
C ASP A 9 -3.11 -4.07 21.36
N GLU A 10 -2.21 -3.23 21.87
CA GLU A 10 -2.19 -2.76 23.26
C GLU A 10 -3.15 -1.58 23.47
N GLY A 11 -4.21 -1.79 24.26
CA GLY A 11 -5.25 -0.77 24.51
C GLY A 11 -4.74 0.55 25.06
N TYR A 12 -3.72 0.53 25.94
CA TYR A 12 -3.14 1.75 26.52
C TYR A 12 -2.37 2.60 25.51
N ILE A 13 -1.76 1.97 24.49
CA ILE A 13 -1.12 2.69 23.37
C ILE A 13 -2.19 3.34 22.48
N ARG A 14 -3.27 2.62 22.16
CA ARG A 14 -4.38 3.20 21.39
C ARG A 14 -4.98 4.41 22.12
N GLU A 15 -5.13 4.33 23.45
CA GLU A 15 -5.61 5.45 24.25
C GLU A 15 -4.60 6.62 24.26
N ALA A 16 -3.30 6.35 24.32
CA ALA A 16 -2.25 7.36 24.24
C ALA A 16 -2.29 8.10 22.89
N LEU A 17 -2.41 7.37 21.77
CA LEU A 17 -2.54 7.96 20.43
C LEU A 17 -3.76 8.87 20.31
N GLN A 18 -4.89 8.51 20.93
CA GLN A 18 -6.13 9.28 20.86
C GLN A 18 -6.14 10.50 21.77
N LYS A 19 -5.52 10.41 22.96
CA LYS A 19 -5.70 11.43 24.02
C LYS A 19 -4.48 12.29 24.29
N LEU A 20 -3.28 11.75 24.08
CA LEU A 20 -2.03 12.42 24.46
C LEU A 20 -1.33 13.13 23.29
N ILE A 21 -1.63 12.73 22.06
CA ILE A 21 -1.05 13.35 20.87
C ILE A 21 -1.98 14.45 20.37
N ASN A 22 -1.42 15.64 20.16
CA ASN A 22 -2.18 16.79 19.63
C ASN A 22 -2.10 16.79 18.11
N TRP A 23 -3.00 16.07 17.44
CA TRP A 23 -3.04 15.91 15.99
C TRP A 23 -3.34 17.22 15.26
N GLU A 24 -4.25 18.04 15.79
CA GLU A 24 -4.62 19.32 15.17
C GLU A 24 -3.43 20.29 15.08
N LYS A 25 -2.56 20.30 16.10
CA LYS A 25 -1.36 21.14 16.10
C LYS A 25 -0.40 20.78 14.95
N MET A 26 -0.46 19.54 14.46
CA MET A 26 0.36 19.03 13.35
C MET A 26 -0.38 19.07 12.00
N ASP A 27 -1.52 19.74 11.91
CA ASP A 27 -2.40 19.75 10.72
C ASP A 27 -2.82 18.32 10.29
N CYS A 28 -3.03 17.42 11.27
CA CYS A 28 -3.45 16.04 11.08
C CYS A 28 -4.85 15.77 11.65
N SER A 29 -5.54 14.78 11.07
CA SER A 29 -6.77 14.18 11.59
C SER A 29 -6.55 12.70 11.84
N LEU A 30 -6.72 12.25 13.08
CA LEU A 30 -6.70 10.83 13.43
C LEU A 30 -8.07 10.23 13.11
N GLU A 31 -8.19 9.58 11.94
CA GLU A 31 -9.47 9.06 11.45
C GLU A 31 -9.90 7.80 12.19
N SER A 32 -8.95 6.90 12.47
CA SER A 32 -9.23 5.67 13.21
C SER A 32 -8.02 5.11 13.92
N VAL A 33 -8.29 4.37 15.03
CA VAL A 33 -7.29 3.60 15.76
C VAL A 33 -7.86 2.20 15.96
N VAL A 34 -7.23 1.21 15.36
CA VAL A 34 -7.68 -0.18 15.31
C VAL A 34 -6.78 -1.11 16.13
N SER A 35 -7.21 -2.35 16.35
CA SER A 35 -6.53 -3.29 17.26
C SER A 35 -5.70 -4.36 16.58
N ASP A 36 -5.78 -4.49 15.27
CA ASP A 36 -5.07 -5.52 14.51
C ASP A 36 -4.79 -5.10 13.07
N GLY A 37 -3.88 -5.84 12.43
CA GLY A 37 -3.44 -5.53 11.06
C GLY A 37 -4.47 -5.81 9.98
N GLN A 38 -5.42 -6.72 10.20
CA GLN A 38 -6.47 -7.00 9.22
C GLN A 38 -7.44 -5.81 9.12
N GLU A 39 -7.88 -5.30 10.26
CA GLU A 39 -8.73 -4.11 10.35
C GLU A 39 -8.00 -2.87 9.77
N LEU A 40 -6.68 -2.76 10.05
CA LEU A 40 -5.85 -1.69 9.48
C LEU A 40 -5.80 -1.75 7.94
N LEU A 41 -5.63 -2.93 7.35
CA LEU A 41 -5.65 -3.08 5.89
C LEU A 41 -7.01 -2.71 5.28
N GLU A 42 -8.12 -3.00 5.97
CA GLU A 42 -9.47 -2.60 5.52
C GLU A 42 -9.62 -1.07 5.53
N LYS A 43 -9.12 -0.41 6.58
CA LYS A 43 -9.09 1.05 6.69
C LYS A 43 -8.23 1.68 5.59
N ILE A 44 -7.03 1.16 5.34
CA ILE A 44 -6.15 1.67 4.28
C ILE A 44 -6.84 1.59 2.92
N ARG A 45 -7.53 0.49 2.61
CA ARG A 45 -8.25 0.32 1.33
C ARG A 45 -9.44 1.28 1.18
N GLY A 46 -10.19 1.50 2.26
CA GLY A 46 -11.39 2.33 2.24
C GLY A 46 -11.10 3.83 2.32
N GLU A 47 -10.20 4.23 3.18
CA GLU A 47 -9.99 5.63 3.56
C GLU A 47 -8.78 6.28 2.89
N MET A 48 -7.80 5.48 2.43
CA MET A 48 -6.51 5.92 1.87
C MET A 48 -5.86 7.01 2.71
N PRO A 49 -5.35 6.67 3.89
CA PRO A 49 -4.70 7.63 4.76
C PRO A 49 -3.39 8.16 4.18
N ASP A 50 -3.04 9.38 4.51
CA ASP A 50 -1.74 9.97 4.17
C ASP A 50 -0.62 9.36 5.03
N ILE A 51 -0.93 9.05 6.30
CA ILE A 51 0.01 8.49 7.27
C ILE A 51 -0.60 7.28 7.95
N VAL A 52 0.14 6.19 8.00
CA VAL A 52 -0.19 4.98 8.77
C VAL A 52 0.81 4.82 9.90
N ILE A 53 0.31 4.62 11.12
CA ILE A 53 1.11 4.28 12.29
C ILE A 53 0.75 2.85 12.69
N THR A 54 1.74 1.97 12.81
CA THR A 54 1.46 0.56 13.09
C THR A 54 2.47 -0.04 14.05
N ASP A 55 1.99 -0.84 15.01
CA ASP A 55 2.89 -1.77 15.70
C ASP A 55 3.32 -2.88 14.73
N ILE A 56 4.45 -3.51 15.03
CA ILE A 56 4.95 -4.68 14.30
C ILE A 56 4.19 -5.93 14.73
N GLN A 57 4.09 -6.14 16.04
CA GLN A 57 3.55 -7.39 16.59
C GLN A 57 2.06 -7.25 16.89
N MET A 58 1.24 -7.64 15.93
CA MET A 58 -0.21 -7.67 16.06
C MET A 58 -0.75 -9.06 15.71
N PRO A 59 -1.89 -9.49 16.30
CA PRO A 59 -2.53 -10.74 15.94
C PRO A 59 -2.94 -10.79 14.46
N GLY A 60 -2.76 -11.96 13.84
CA GLY A 60 -3.19 -12.21 12.45
C GLY A 60 -2.23 -11.63 11.42
N VAL A 61 -2.45 -10.40 10.98
CA VAL A 61 -1.58 -9.66 10.04
C VAL A 61 -0.61 -8.80 10.84
N ASP A 62 0.69 -9.04 10.67
CA ASP A 62 1.72 -8.23 11.34
C ASP A 62 1.92 -6.86 10.67
N GLY A 63 2.49 -5.89 11.40
CA GLY A 63 2.71 -4.54 10.88
C GLY A 63 3.68 -4.49 9.70
N LEU A 64 4.59 -5.45 9.55
CA LEU A 64 5.48 -5.51 8.40
C LEU A 64 4.78 -6.03 7.14
N GLU A 65 3.78 -6.88 7.28
CA GLU A 65 2.89 -7.26 6.18
C GLU A 65 2.05 -6.06 5.71
N VAL A 66 1.59 -5.22 6.65
CA VAL A 66 0.94 -3.93 6.34
C VAL A 66 1.91 -2.99 5.62
N CYS A 67 3.14 -2.84 6.11
CA CYS A 67 4.18 -2.03 5.44
C CYS A 67 4.44 -2.52 4.01
N LYS A 68 4.54 -3.84 3.81
CA LYS A 68 4.70 -4.43 2.48
C LYS A 68 3.51 -4.10 1.57
N TYR A 69 2.29 -4.26 2.07
CA TYR A 69 1.09 -3.93 1.31
C TYR A 69 1.09 -2.46 0.87
N ILE A 70 1.35 -1.52 1.79
CA ILE A 70 1.43 -0.09 1.48
C ILE A 70 2.52 0.18 0.46
N TYR A 71 3.71 -0.38 0.65
CA TYR A 71 4.82 -0.25 -0.28
C TYR A 71 4.43 -0.68 -1.70
N GLU A 72 3.70 -1.78 -1.85
CA GLU A 72 3.31 -2.33 -3.15
C GLU A 72 2.12 -1.60 -3.79
N THR A 73 1.20 -1.04 -2.98
CA THR A 73 -0.11 -0.59 -3.47
C THR A 73 -0.43 0.89 -3.26
N CYS A 74 0.16 1.52 -2.24
CA CYS A 74 -0.14 2.89 -1.82
C CYS A 74 1.16 3.69 -1.58
N PRO A 75 2.02 3.88 -2.61
CA PRO A 75 3.37 4.44 -2.44
C PRO A 75 3.38 5.89 -1.96
N GLU A 76 2.26 6.59 -2.00
CA GLU A 76 2.06 7.92 -1.43
C GLU A 76 1.85 7.91 0.08
N THR A 77 1.36 6.81 0.67
CA THR A 77 1.13 6.72 2.11
C THR A 77 2.45 6.58 2.86
N GLN A 78 2.68 7.43 3.85
CA GLN A 78 3.86 7.34 4.71
C GLN A 78 3.58 6.40 5.89
N VAL A 79 4.53 5.52 6.20
CA VAL A 79 4.40 4.58 7.32
C VAL A 79 5.35 4.95 8.43
N ILE A 80 4.85 4.98 9.67
CA ILE A 80 5.61 5.08 10.90
C ILE A 80 5.39 3.79 11.69
N ILE A 81 6.47 3.09 12.00
CA ILE A 81 6.42 1.93 12.90
C ILE A 81 6.51 2.41 14.33
N LEU A 82 5.59 1.93 15.18
CA LEU A 82 5.60 2.14 16.63
C LEU A 82 5.76 0.78 17.30
N THR A 83 6.83 0.55 18.05
CA THR A 83 7.15 -0.77 18.58
C THR A 83 7.76 -0.73 19.97
N ALA A 84 7.56 -1.79 20.74
CA ALA A 84 8.22 -1.97 22.04
C ALA A 84 9.68 -2.46 21.91
N TYR A 85 10.09 -2.94 20.75
CA TYR A 85 11.36 -3.64 20.56
C TYR A 85 12.30 -2.92 19.61
N SER A 86 13.57 -2.81 20.00
CA SER A 86 14.67 -2.34 19.14
C SER A 86 15.33 -3.52 18.40
N ASP A 87 14.54 -4.35 17.70
CA ASP A 87 15.08 -5.50 16.98
C ASP A 87 15.62 -5.08 15.62
N PHE A 88 16.88 -5.42 15.36
CA PHE A 88 17.58 -5.09 14.13
C PHE A 88 16.93 -5.71 12.88
N GLU A 89 16.42 -6.94 12.98
CA GLU A 89 15.78 -7.61 11.84
C GLU A 89 14.47 -6.93 11.43
N TYR A 90 13.72 -6.43 12.40
CA TYR A 90 12.52 -5.61 12.10
C TYR A 90 12.88 -4.30 11.43
N ALA A 91 13.89 -3.60 11.94
CA ALA A 91 14.36 -2.35 11.35
C ALA A 91 14.87 -2.56 9.90
N LYS A 92 15.60 -3.64 9.64
CA LYS A 92 16.07 -4.01 8.29
C LYS A 92 14.92 -4.26 7.31
N ARG A 93 13.87 -4.96 7.75
CA ARG A 93 12.67 -5.18 6.93
C ARG A 93 11.89 -3.89 6.70
N ALA A 94 11.79 -3.02 7.72
CA ALA A 94 11.16 -1.71 7.62
C ALA A 94 11.84 -0.82 6.56
N ILE A 95 13.17 -0.81 6.52
CA ILE A 95 13.95 -0.10 5.49
C ILE A 95 13.59 -0.59 4.09
N LYS A 96 13.46 -1.92 3.90
CA LYS A 96 13.09 -2.53 2.62
C LYS A 96 11.75 -2.02 2.09
N TYR A 97 10.81 -1.72 2.99
CA TYR A 97 9.47 -1.21 2.64
C TYR A 97 9.37 0.31 2.72
N SER A 98 10.52 1.02 2.70
CA SER A 98 10.59 2.49 2.69
C SER A 98 9.80 3.16 3.83
N VAL A 99 9.76 2.51 5.01
CA VAL A 99 9.12 3.07 6.20
C VAL A 99 9.71 4.44 6.52
N CYS A 100 8.87 5.40 6.83
CA CYS A 100 9.26 6.78 7.05
C CYS A 100 10.09 6.95 8.31
N GLU A 101 9.64 6.31 9.40
CA GLU A 101 10.28 6.39 10.71
C GLU A 101 9.97 5.16 11.56
N TYR A 102 10.83 4.92 12.54
CA TYR A 102 10.74 3.83 13.51
C TYR A 102 10.83 4.42 14.92
N VAL A 103 9.74 4.35 15.67
CA VAL A 103 9.57 4.98 16.98
C VAL A 103 9.39 3.93 18.05
N LEU A 104 10.06 4.07 19.17
CA LEU A 104 9.86 3.19 20.33
C LEU A 104 8.64 3.63 21.14
N LYS A 105 7.78 2.68 21.56
CA LYS A 105 6.58 2.95 22.37
C LYS A 105 6.89 3.72 23.67
N ILE A 106 8.07 3.50 24.26
CA ILE A 106 8.51 4.21 25.46
C ILE A 106 8.71 5.71 25.22
N SER A 107 9.02 6.12 24.00
CA SER A 107 9.27 7.51 23.61
C SER A 107 8.12 8.13 22.81
N ILE A 108 6.93 7.52 22.82
CA ILE A 108 5.81 7.88 21.93
C ILE A 108 5.44 9.38 22.03
N ILE A 109 5.45 9.95 23.22
CA ILE A 109 5.03 11.34 23.46
C ILE A 109 6.02 12.32 22.84
N ASP A 110 7.31 12.02 22.88
CA ASP A 110 8.37 12.93 22.44
C ASP A 110 8.75 12.70 20.99
N GLU A 111 8.82 11.45 20.52
CA GLU A 111 9.34 11.10 19.21
C GLU A 111 8.27 11.00 18.13
N LEU A 112 7.04 10.56 18.47
CA LEU A 112 6.00 10.41 17.47
C LEU A 112 5.61 11.72 16.78
N PRO A 113 5.49 12.87 17.46
CA PRO A 113 5.23 14.14 16.78
C PRO A 113 6.32 14.49 15.76
N LEU A 114 7.59 14.24 16.07
CA LEU A 114 8.72 14.49 15.16
C LEU A 114 8.67 13.56 13.94
N ALA A 115 8.31 12.30 14.16
CA ALA A 115 8.13 11.33 13.08
C ALA A 115 6.99 11.74 12.13
N VAL A 116 5.87 12.23 12.68
CA VAL A 116 4.73 12.75 11.90
C VAL A 116 5.13 13.99 11.11
N GLU A 117 5.84 14.95 11.69
CA GLU A 117 6.36 16.12 10.98
C GLU A 117 7.27 15.73 9.81
N LYS A 118 8.12 14.71 10.00
CA LYS A 118 8.98 14.17 8.94
C LYS A 118 8.16 13.54 7.80
N ALA A 119 7.11 12.79 8.14
CA ALA A 119 6.18 12.20 7.18
C ALA A 119 5.45 13.29 6.36
N ILE A 120 4.96 14.35 7.02
CA ILE A 120 4.34 15.50 6.36
C ILE A 120 5.31 16.20 5.42
N GLY A 121 6.58 16.35 5.82
CA GLY A 121 7.63 16.91 4.97
C GLY A 121 7.85 16.12 3.68
N LYS A 122 7.84 14.77 3.77
CA LYS A 122 7.92 13.88 2.59
C LYS A 122 6.67 14.01 1.71
N LEU A 123 5.47 13.96 2.30
CA LEU A 123 4.20 14.12 1.59
C LEU A 123 4.09 15.46 0.85
N SER A 124 4.54 16.55 1.48
CA SER A 124 4.52 17.87 0.87
C SER A 124 5.46 18.00 -0.34
N ARG A 125 6.62 17.32 -0.31
CA ARG A 125 7.53 17.23 -1.46
C ARG A 125 6.90 16.41 -2.58
N LEU A 126 6.36 15.25 -2.23
CA LEU A 126 5.70 14.36 -3.18
C LEU A 126 4.52 15.05 -3.90
N LYS A 127 3.71 15.82 -3.19
CA LYS A 127 2.62 16.62 -3.81
C LYS A 127 3.16 17.58 -4.87
N LYS A 128 4.23 18.29 -4.59
CA LYS A 128 4.85 19.20 -5.55
C LYS A 128 5.38 18.49 -6.80
N GLU A 129 6.02 17.34 -6.61
CA GLU A 129 6.51 16.51 -7.73
C GLU A 129 5.37 16.02 -8.61
N ILE A 130 4.27 15.59 -8.00
CA ILE A 130 3.05 15.15 -8.70
C ILE A 130 2.44 16.31 -9.50
N GLU A 131 2.30 17.50 -8.91
CA GLU A 131 1.77 18.69 -9.60
C GLU A 131 2.62 19.07 -10.83
N ILE A 132 3.95 18.97 -10.74
CA ILE A 132 4.84 19.21 -11.87
C ILE A 132 4.59 18.17 -12.99
N GLN A 133 4.45 16.88 -12.63
CA GLN A 133 4.23 15.84 -13.62
C GLN A 133 2.83 15.92 -14.27
N GLU A 134 1.80 16.30 -13.51
CA GLU A 134 0.46 16.53 -14.07
C GLU A 134 0.49 17.59 -15.17
N HIS A 135 1.24 18.67 -14.99
CA HIS A 135 1.40 19.70 -16.02
C HIS A 135 2.17 19.20 -17.24
N THR A 136 3.23 18.44 -17.03
CA THR A 136 4.09 17.94 -18.13
C THR A 136 3.36 16.89 -18.97
N LYS A 137 2.66 15.95 -18.35
CA LYS A 137 1.96 14.85 -19.04
C LYS A 137 0.66 15.27 -19.71
N ALA A 138 0.06 16.38 -19.31
CA ALA A 138 -1.14 16.92 -19.97
C ALA A 138 -0.90 17.37 -21.43
N GLU A 139 0.34 17.55 -21.85
CA GLU A 139 0.74 17.98 -23.19
C GLU A 139 1.06 16.78 -24.13
N GLU A 140 1.05 15.54 -23.62
CA GLU A 140 1.34 14.37 -24.46
C GLU A 140 0.15 13.97 -25.35
N PRO A 141 0.42 13.52 -26.61
CA PRO A 141 -0.64 13.19 -27.58
C PRO A 141 -1.42 11.92 -27.20
N GLU A 142 -0.83 11.03 -26.43
CA GLU A 142 -1.45 9.81 -25.94
C GLU A 142 -1.71 9.92 -24.43
N SER A 143 -2.94 9.57 -24.02
CA SER A 143 -3.30 9.61 -22.62
C SER A 143 -2.41 8.66 -21.80
N LEU A 144 -1.88 9.13 -20.66
CA LEU A 144 -1.13 8.26 -19.75
C LEU A 144 -1.97 7.04 -19.33
N LEU A 145 -3.30 7.17 -19.27
CA LEU A 145 -4.18 6.04 -18.96
C LEU A 145 -4.09 4.96 -20.04
N ASP A 146 -4.14 5.33 -21.32
CA ASP A 146 -4.04 4.38 -22.43
C ASP A 146 -2.68 3.66 -22.42
N GLN A 147 -1.60 4.38 -22.14
CA GLN A 147 -0.25 3.80 -22.01
C GLN A 147 -0.17 2.79 -20.86
N ILE A 148 -0.79 3.10 -19.70
CA ILE A 148 -0.86 2.18 -18.56
C ILE A 148 -1.66 0.92 -18.94
N GLU A 149 -2.83 1.09 -19.52
CA GLU A 149 -3.70 -0.04 -19.90
C GLU A 149 -3.03 -0.94 -20.93
N GLN A 150 -2.36 -0.37 -21.91
CA GLN A 150 -1.58 -1.14 -22.89
C GLN A 150 -0.45 -1.91 -22.20
N TYR A 151 0.32 -1.25 -21.33
CA TYR A 151 1.39 -1.93 -20.60
C TYR A 151 0.87 -3.10 -19.77
N LEU A 152 -0.26 -2.92 -19.09
CA LEU A 152 -0.89 -3.98 -18.30
C LEU A 152 -1.31 -5.15 -19.19
N GLU A 153 -1.95 -4.90 -20.34
CA GLU A 153 -2.41 -5.96 -21.24
C GLU A 153 -1.25 -6.82 -21.75
N GLU A 154 -0.12 -6.21 -22.05
CA GLU A 154 1.07 -6.90 -22.56
C GLU A 154 1.86 -7.64 -21.46
N ASN A 155 1.77 -7.19 -20.20
CA ASN A 155 2.71 -7.62 -19.16
C ASN A 155 2.07 -8.23 -17.90
N PHE A 156 0.73 -8.23 -17.70
CA PHE A 156 0.10 -8.68 -16.46
C PHE A 156 0.46 -10.12 -16.05
N ARG A 157 0.88 -10.97 -17.03
CA ARG A 157 1.33 -12.34 -16.80
C ARG A 157 2.75 -12.46 -16.25
N LYS A 158 3.52 -11.37 -16.29
CA LYS A 158 4.88 -11.32 -15.74
C LYS A 158 4.85 -10.82 -14.32
N LYS A 159 5.94 -10.99 -13.59
CA LYS A 159 6.12 -10.33 -12.32
C LYS A 159 6.40 -8.84 -12.58
N ILE A 160 5.36 -8.02 -12.45
CA ILE A 160 5.45 -6.56 -12.61
C ILE A 160 5.22 -5.86 -11.28
N THR A 161 5.94 -4.78 -11.08
CA THR A 161 5.81 -3.88 -9.92
C THR A 161 5.38 -2.50 -10.39
N LEU A 162 4.94 -1.66 -9.47
CA LEU A 162 4.67 -0.24 -9.79
C LEU A 162 5.93 0.47 -10.27
N ASP A 163 7.11 0.07 -9.79
CA ASP A 163 8.38 0.65 -10.23
C ASP A 163 8.65 0.32 -11.70
N ASP A 164 8.43 -0.93 -12.14
CA ASP A 164 8.60 -1.34 -13.54
C ASP A 164 7.71 -0.52 -14.49
N ILE A 165 6.46 -0.27 -14.10
CA ILE A 165 5.52 0.53 -14.89
C ILE A 165 5.96 1.99 -14.91
N ALA A 166 6.31 2.55 -13.75
CA ALA A 166 6.70 3.93 -13.60
C ALA A 166 7.98 4.25 -14.39
N ASP A 167 8.97 3.36 -14.33
CA ASP A 167 10.23 3.48 -15.09
C ASP A 167 9.97 3.41 -16.60
N THR A 168 9.12 2.48 -17.06
CA THR A 168 8.80 2.34 -18.48
C THR A 168 8.06 3.56 -19.04
N LEU A 169 7.15 4.14 -18.25
CA LEU A 169 6.35 5.29 -18.66
C LEU A 169 7.00 6.64 -18.29
N HIS A 170 8.21 6.60 -17.73
CA HIS A 170 8.98 7.80 -17.31
C HIS A 170 8.20 8.72 -16.36
N VAL A 171 7.51 8.13 -15.40
CA VAL A 171 6.73 8.86 -14.39
C VAL A 171 7.15 8.46 -12.97
N ASN A 172 6.87 9.34 -12.00
CA ASN A 172 7.05 8.98 -10.60
C ASN A 172 6.03 7.91 -10.19
N ARG A 173 6.47 6.91 -9.42
CA ARG A 173 5.64 5.79 -8.94
C ARG A 173 4.38 6.25 -8.19
N SER A 174 4.52 7.25 -7.33
CA SER A 174 3.39 7.78 -6.56
C SER A 174 2.41 8.55 -7.45
N TYR A 175 2.93 9.29 -8.45
CA TYR A 175 2.09 9.93 -9.46
C TYR A 175 1.30 8.89 -10.27
N LEU A 176 1.97 7.84 -10.74
CA LEU A 176 1.34 6.73 -11.48
C LEU A 176 0.17 6.13 -10.69
N SER A 177 0.42 5.74 -9.42
CA SER A 177 -0.58 5.13 -8.54
C SER A 177 -1.80 6.04 -8.35
N ARG A 178 -1.54 7.30 -7.98
CA ARG A 178 -2.59 8.30 -7.75
C ARG A 178 -3.36 8.64 -9.02
N TYR A 179 -2.66 8.85 -10.14
CA TYR A 179 -3.27 9.18 -11.43
C TYR A 179 -4.24 8.09 -11.86
N TYR A 180 -3.79 6.81 -11.87
CA TYR A 180 -4.61 5.68 -12.26
C TYR A 180 -5.86 5.57 -11.38
N LYS A 181 -5.70 5.64 -10.07
CA LYS A 181 -6.82 5.58 -9.13
C LYS A 181 -7.80 6.74 -9.30
N ASN A 182 -7.32 7.96 -9.50
CA ASN A 182 -8.20 9.12 -9.74
C ASN A 182 -9.02 8.99 -11.04
N LYS A 183 -8.46 8.34 -12.06
CA LYS A 183 -9.12 8.14 -13.36
C LYS A 183 -10.08 6.96 -13.36
N THR A 184 -9.72 5.85 -12.72
CA THR A 184 -10.46 4.57 -12.79
C THR A 184 -11.26 4.25 -11.52
N GLY A 185 -10.95 4.89 -10.40
CA GLY A 185 -11.49 4.57 -9.08
C GLY A 185 -10.87 3.33 -8.42
N VAL A 186 -9.99 2.61 -9.13
CA VAL A 186 -9.38 1.34 -8.68
C VAL A 186 -7.88 1.54 -8.48
N ASN A 187 -7.31 0.85 -7.48
CA ASN A 187 -5.86 0.82 -7.30
C ASN A 187 -5.22 0.01 -8.44
N LEU A 188 -4.11 0.50 -8.97
CA LEU A 188 -3.40 -0.13 -10.09
C LEU A 188 -2.96 -1.59 -9.79
N PHE A 189 -2.56 -1.85 -8.55
CA PHE A 189 -2.21 -3.21 -8.13
C PHE A 189 -3.43 -4.14 -8.09
N ASP A 190 -4.57 -3.65 -7.60
CA ASP A 190 -5.82 -4.41 -7.59
C ASP A 190 -6.30 -4.70 -9.03
N GLU A 191 -6.10 -3.77 -9.96
CA GLU A 191 -6.38 -4.00 -11.39
C GLU A 191 -5.53 -5.14 -11.97
N ILE A 192 -4.24 -5.16 -11.68
CA ILE A 192 -3.35 -6.26 -12.09
C ILE A 192 -3.88 -7.61 -11.55
N LEU A 193 -4.30 -7.65 -10.28
CA LEU A 193 -4.87 -8.86 -9.68
C LEU A 193 -6.19 -9.25 -10.34
N MET A 194 -7.06 -8.30 -10.65
CA MET A 194 -8.32 -8.57 -11.35
C MET A 194 -8.08 -9.16 -12.74
N LYS A 195 -7.18 -8.57 -13.54
CA LYS A 195 -6.81 -9.11 -14.88
C LYS A 195 -6.27 -10.54 -14.78
N ARG A 196 -5.44 -10.83 -13.78
CA ARG A 196 -4.93 -12.19 -13.52
C ARG A 196 -6.04 -13.18 -13.19
N VAL A 197 -6.98 -12.76 -12.34
CA VAL A 197 -8.13 -13.61 -11.95
C VAL A 197 -9.06 -13.85 -13.15
N GLU A 198 -9.35 -12.84 -13.96
CA GLU A 198 -10.17 -13.02 -15.16
C GLU A 198 -9.50 -14.02 -16.13
N LYS A 199 -8.20 -13.89 -16.35
CA LYS A 199 -7.47 -14.84 -17.19
C LYS A 199 -7.42 -16.25 -16.60
N ALA A 200 -7.31 -16.36 -15.27
CA ALA A 200 -7.37 -17.64 -14.59
C ALA A 200 -8.74 -18.31 -14.75
N LYS A 201 -9.85 -17.57 -14.72
CA LYS A 201 -11.20 -18.10 -15.00
C LYS A 201 -11.29 -18.67 -16.42
N GLU A 202 -10.72 -17.98 -17.40
CA GLU A 202 -10.68 -18.50 -18.79
C GLU A 202 -9.92 -19.82 -18.87
N TYR A 203 -8.76 -19.95 -18.21
CA TYR A 203 -8.02 -21.22 -18.18
C TYR A 203 -8.78 -22.33 -17.47
N LEU A 204 -9.43 -22.06 -16.32
CA LEU A 204 -10.23 -23.03 -15.60
C LEU A 204 -11.44 -23.55 -16.42
N GLN A 205 -12.01 -22.71 -17.28
CA GLN A 205 -13.16 -23.07 -18.10
C GLN A 205 -12.79 -23.82 -19.41
N ASN A 206 -11.63 -23.47 -20.00
CA ASN A 206 -11.29 -23.87 -21.35
C ASN A 206 -10.12 -24.85 -21.44
N THR A 207 -9.50 -25.22 -20.31
CA THR A 207 -8.33 -26.10 -20.28
C THR A 207 -8.43 -27.12 -19.13
N GLU A 208 -7.61 -28.15 -19.18
CA GLU A 208 -7.42 -29.12 -18.08
C GLU A 208 -6.20 -28.79 -17.20
N MET A 209 -5.72 -27.54 -17.22
CA MET A 209 -4.57 -27.09 -16.43
C MET A 209 -4.87 -27.23 -14.93
N LYS A 210 -3.87 -27.68 -14.19
CA LYS A 210 -3.95 -27.72 -12.73
C LYS A 210 -3.80 -26.32 -12.13
N THR A 211 -4.33 -26.10 -10.94
CA THR A 211 -4.31 -24.81 -10.25
C THR A 211 -2.90 -24.17 -10.17
N TYR A 212 -1.85 -24.99 -9.97
CA TYR A 212 -0.49 -24.46 -9.91
C TYR A 212 0.03 -24.01 -11.29
N GLU A 213 -0.36 -24.70 -12.38
CA GLU A 213 -0.02 -24.33 -13.74
C GLU A 213 -0.72 -23.03 -14.16
N ILE A 214 -1.99 -22.87 -13.76
CA ILE A 214 -2.76 -21.64 -13.96
C ILE A 214 -2.13 -20.48 -13.18
N SER A 215 -1.75 -20.71 -11.92
CA SER A 215 -1.06 -19.73 -11.08
C SER A 215 0.18 -19.18 -11.77
N GLU A 216 1.04 -20.03 -12.28
CA GLU A 216 2.26 -19.66 -12.99
C GLU A 216 1.92 -18.94 -14.33
N ALA A 217 0.96 -19.44 -15.09
CA ALA A 217 0.55 -18.86 -16.36
C ALA A 217 -0.04 -17.46 -16.27
N VAL A 218 -0.60 -17.09 -15.10
CA VAL A 218 -1.11 -15.73 -14.83
C VAL A 218 -0.13 -14.85 -14.06
N GLY A 219 1.10 -15.32 -13.84
CA GLY A 219 2.16 -14.52 -13.21
C GLY A 219 2.13 -14.49 -11.68
N VAL A 220 1.57 -15.53 -11.04
CA VAL A 220 1.57 -15.70 -9.58
C VAL A 220 2.39 -16.93 -9.22
N GLU A 221 3.61 -16.74 -8.69
CA GLU A 221 4.56 -17.82 -8.39
C GLU A 221 4.06 -18.78 -7.29
N ASP A 222 3.36 -18.26 -6.28
CA ASP A 222 2.86 -19.04 -5.13
C ASP A 222 1.39 -19.46 -5.37
N ALA A 223 1.18 -20.74 -5.62
CA ALA A 223 -0.15 -21.31 -5.83
C ALA A 223 -1.07 -21.23 -4.60
N GLY A 224 -0.50 -21.21 -3.39
CA GLY A 224 -1.25 -21.01 -2.14
C GLY A 224 -1.78 -19.58 -2.03
N TYR A 225 -0.92 -18.61 -2.32
CA TYR A 225 -1.32 -17.20 -2.41
C TYR A 225 -2.34 -16.98 -3.53
N PHE A 226 -2.12 -17.58 -4.71
CA PHE A 226 -3.07 -17.55 -5.83
C PHE A 226 -4.46 -18.05 -5.42
N SER A 227 -4.55 -19.20 -4.76
CA SER A 227 -5.84 -19.77 -4.33
C SER A 227 -6.58 -18.87 -3.35
N LYS A 228 -5.87 -18.27 -2.39
CA LYS A 228 -6.44 -17.29 -1.44
C LYS A 228 -6.92 -16.03 -2.15
N MET A 229 -6.11 -15.48 -3.04
CA MET A 229 -6.42 -14.29 -3.84
C MET A 229 -7.64 -14.55 -4.75
N PHE A 230 -7.64 -15.65 -5.50
CA PHE A 230 -8.74 -16.05 -6.38
C PHE A 230 -10.05 -16.17 -5.61
N LYS A 231 -10.05 -16.91 -4.49
CA LYS A 231 -11.22 -17.06 -3.62
C LYS A 231 -11.70 -15.72 -3.04
N LYS A 232 -10.78 -14.84 -2.67
CA LYS A 232 -11.13 -13.50 -2.15
C LYS A 232 -11.84 -12.63 -3.19
N ILE A 233 -11.43 -12.70 -4.45
CA ILE A 233 -11.98 -11.88 -5.53
C ILE A 233 -13.25 -12.49 -6.11
N THR A 234 -13.31 -13.83 -6.25
CA THR A 234 -14.42 -14.53 -6.92
C THR A 234 -15.47 -15.11 -5.97
N GLY A 235 -15.14 -15.25 -4.68
CA GLY A 235 -15.95 -15.93 -3.67
C GLY A 235 -15.80 -17.46 -3.67
N VAL A 236 -15.17 -18.06 -4.69
CA VAL A 236 -15.00 -19.51 -4.85
C VAL A 236 -13.53 -19.89 -5.03
N SER A 237 -13.20 -21.15 -4.70
CA SER A 237 -11.83 -21.66 -4.95
C SER A 237 -11.61 -21.95 -6.44
N PRO A 238 -10.39 -21.79 -6.92
CA PRO A 238 -10.03 -22.13 -8.30
C PRO A 238 -10.08 -23.63 -8.56
#